data_b4b43c7cc3fd21413d3d5db62c8151cd
#
_entry.id   b4b43c7cc3fd21413d3d5db62c8151cd
#
_cell.length_a   1.000
_cell.length_b   1.000
_cell.length_c   1.000
_cell.angle_alpha   90.00
_cell.angle_beta   90.00
_cell.angle_gamma   90.00
#
_symmetry.space_group_name_H-M   'P 1'
#
loop_
_entity.id
_entity.type
_entity.pdbx_description
1 polymer ?
#
loop_
_entity_poly.entity_id
_entity_poly.type
_entity_poly.pdbx_seq_one_letter_code
_entity_poly.pdbx_strand_id
1 'polypeptide(L)'
;RRSSDLSKYDSHTRTQLKNTYSKVVKINSQTPVYKLDLSTAAQKYAIDLKEHARALENITEDLSDGADGTMTFKKSAVSSNASAVNASYITDFGAASDDESFDINVKQLACSQLNTGNYLQPRSKHIKPGEYSFDLSINDVIYEFQFKVDNSETTNNIQNKIARLINRSNIGLTANIKEDSLGNTAINIESESTGINGTTPVIFSIKSDDPNNQLLIDTLGLDRVTQYPSNAIFDVDGDERSSMSNSITINKAYDVKLSKVTEEPVTISLKADADSIVESLNELVAGYNNLISVTNDENNNHFQGTEKLQNEIASIARSYKKQLADSGLSLNKDGTISADKEVIINADNKDALSHIYESLNSFKNSIKEKAENI
;
A
#
# COMPACT_ATOMS: atom_id res chain seq x y z
N ARG A 1 -31.06 57.65 -22.91
CA ARG A 1 -30.35 57.08 -21.71
C ARG A 1 -29.83 55.76 -22.11
N ARG A 2 -28.53 55.65 -22.33
CA ARG A 2 -27.86 54.38 -22.60
C ARG A 2 -27.78 53.60 -21.29
N SER A 3 -28.43 52.45 -21.24
CA SER A 3 -28.11 51.38 -20.27
C SER A 3 -26.67 50.96 -20.54
N SER A 4 -25.78 51.18 -19.58
CA SER A 4 -24.44 50.59 -19.65
C SER A 4 -24.63 49.11 -19.48
N ASP A 5 -24.25 48.34 -20.50
CA ASP A 5 -24.08 46.90 -20.40
C ASP A 5 -23.01 46.62 -19.34
N LEU A 6 -23.45 46.34 -18.13
CA LEU A 6 -22.62 45.80 -17.08
C LEU A 6 -22.27 44.39 -17.49
N SER A 7 -20.98 44.07 -17.58
CA SER A 7 -20.54 42.69 -17.79
C SER A 7 -21.15 41.81 -16.69
N LYS A 8 -21.39 40.54 -16.98
CA LYS A 8 -21.94 39.59 -15.98
C LYS A 8 -21.09 39.48 -14.69
N TYR A 9 -19.92 40.08 -14.68
CA TYR A 9 -18.99 40.13 -13.54
C TYR A 9 -19.06 41.49 -12.79
N ASP A 10 -19.70 42.51 -13.36
CA ASP A 10 -19.93 43.81 -12.72
C ASP A 10 -21.25 43.77 -11.93
N SER A 11 -21.24 43.04 -10.82
CA SER A 11 -22.44 42.81 -10.00
C SER A 11 -22.84 43.99 -9.08
N HIS A 12 -22.06 45.08 -9.07
CA HIS A 12 -22.24 46.15 -8.09
C HIS A 12 -22.51 47.50 -8.74
N THR A 13 -23.54 48.21 -8.25
CA THR A 13 -23.79 49.59 -8.65
C THR A 13 -22.75 50.53 -8.01
N ARG A 14 -22.51 51.68 -8.65
CA ARG A 14 -21.63 52.73 -8.11
C ARG A 14 -21.93 53.11 -6.66
N THR A 15 -23.19 53.07 -6.27
CA THR A 15 -23.63 53.35 -4.90
C THR A 15 -23.22 52.23 -3.94
N GLN A 16 -23.36 50.99 -4.37
CA GLN A 16 -22.93 49.84 -3.56
C GLN A 16 -21.42 49.85 -3.36
N LEU A 17 -20.63 50.11 -4.41
CA LEU A 17 -19.18 50.25 -4.32
C LEU A 17 -18.79 51.40 -3.39
N LYS A 18 -19.45 52.56 -3.48
CA LYS A 18 -19.18 53.69 -2.60
C LYS A 18 -19.52 53.38 -1.13
N ASN A 19 -20.64 52.67 -0.89
CA ASN A 19 -21.02 52.26 0.47
C ASN A 19 -20.07 51.21 1.04
N THR A 20 -19.62 50.24 0.21
CA THR A 20 -18.62 49.24 0.59
C THR A 20 -17.28 49.91 0.90
N TYR A 21 -16.83 50.83 0.02
CA TYR A 21 -15.60 51.61 0.24
C TYR A 21 -15.68 52.41 1.53
N SER A 22 -16.82 53.10 1.80
CA SER A 22 -17.01 53.87 3.03
C SER A 22 -17.02 52.99 4.28
N LYS A 23 -17.54 51.74 4.20
CA LYS A 23 -17.47 50.75 5.27
C LYS A 23 -16.04 50.28 5.51
N VAL A 24 -15.32 49.99 4.44
CA VAL A 24 -13.90 49.55 4.52
C VAL A 24 -13.05 50.68 5.12
N VAL A 25 -13.22 51.93 4.68
CA VAL A 25 -12.51 53.08 5.23
C VAL A 25 -12.85 53.31 6.71
N LYS A 26 -14.12 53.10 7.10
CA LYS A 26 -14.53 53.25 8.52
C LYS A 26 -13.96 52.10 9.39
N ILE A 27 -13.87 50.89 8.88
CA ILE A 27 -13.23 49.78 9.54
C ILE A 27 -11.69 50.02 9.65
N ASN A 28 -11.07 50.48 8.56
CA ASN A 28 -9.63 50.78 8.53
C ASN A 28 -9.23 52.02 9.35
N SER A 29 -10.18 52.92 9.69
CA SER A 29 -9.87 54.04 10.61
C SER A 29 -9.56 53.55 12.04
N GLN A 30 -9.91 52.32 12.37
CA GLN A 30 -9.66 51.69 13.66
C GLN A 30 -8.54 50.65 13.61
N THR A 31 -8.02 50.34 12.42
CA THR A 31 -6.92 49.38 12.21
C THR A 31 -5.66 50.09 11.74
N PRO A 32 -4.44 49.67 12.18
CA PRO A 32 -3.22 50.28 11.71
C PRO A 32 -3.10 50.11 10.19
N VAL A 33 -2.76 51.22 9.51
CA VAL A 33 -2.50 51.24 8.06
C VAL A 33 -1.15 50.55 7.81
N TYR A 34 -1.16 49.38 7.17
CA TYR A 34 0.07 48.70 6.75
C TYR A 34 0.42 49.18 5.35
N LYS A 35 1.68 49.56 5.15
CA LYS A 35 2.25 49.75 3.81
C LYS A 35 2.53 48.37 3.20
N LEU A 36 1.80 48.05 2.15
CA LEU A 36 2.06 46.82 1.41
C LEU A 36 3.36 46.97 0.60
N ASP A 37 4.29 46.08 0.83
CA ASP A 37 5.46 45.90 -0.05
C ASP A 37 5.07 44.93 -1.19
N LEU A 38 4.96 45.47 -2.41
CA LEU A 38 4.64 44.71 -3.62
C LEU A 38 5.85 44.36 -4.44
N SER A 39 7.04 44.47 -3.88
CA SER A 39 8.25 44.03 -4.57
C SER A 39 8.21 42.54 -4.89
N THR A 40 8.87 42.11 -5.97
CA THR A 40 8.98 40.70 -6.35
C THR A 40 9.59 39.86 -5.22
N ALA A 41 10.53 40.42 -4.46
CA ALA A 41 11.17 39.75 -3.32
C ALA A 41 10.16 39.51 -2.17
N ALA A 42 9.33 40.53 -1.83
CA ALA A 42 8.31 40.39 -0.81
C ALA A 42 7.22 39.40 -1.22
N GLN A 43 6.83 39.40 -2.50
CA GLN A 43 5.86 38.41 -3.01
C GLN A 43 6.42 37.00 -2.95
N LYS A 44 7.69 36.79 -3.35
CA LYS A 44 8.34 35.49 -3.24
C LYS A 44 8.41 35.02 -1.80
N TYR A 45 8.85 35.87 -0.90
CA TYR A 45 8.90 35.54 0.54
C TYR A 45 7.51 35.13 1.09
N ALA A 46 6.47 35.87 0.74
CA ALA A 46 5.10 35.53 1.16
C ALA A 46 4.62 34.20 0.59
N ILE A 47 4.99 33.88 -0.66
CA ILE A 47 4.65 32.59 -1.28
C ILE A 47 5.42 31.46 -0.58
N ASP A 48 6.74 31.57 -0.44
CA ASP A 48 7.60 30.60 0.20
C ASP A 48 7.11 30.29 1.64
N LEU A 49 6.81 31.36 2.38
CA LEU A 49 6.27 31.23 3.75
C LEU A 49 4.94 30.45 3.77
N LYS A 50 4.02 30.80 2.87
CA LYS A 50 2.72 30.16 2.79
C LYS A 50 2.78 28.71 2.31
N GLU A 51 3.70 28.40 1.42
CA GLU A 51 3.94 27.02 0.96
C GLU A 51 4.46 26.14 2.11
N HIS A 52 5.43 26.64 2.89
CA HIS A 52 5.94 25.90 4.05
C HIS A 52 4.92 25.80 5.19
N ALA A 53 4.11 26.82 5.41
CA ALA A 53 3.02 26.76 6.38
C ALA A 53 1.99 25.69 5.99
N ARG A 54 1.58 25.68 4.73
CA ARG A 54 0.63 24.69 4.20
C ARG A 54 1.19 23.27 4.19
N ALA A 55 2.49 23.10 3.89
CA ALA A 55 3.14 21.81 3.99
C ALA A 55 3.15 21.29 5.43
N LEU A 56 3.43 22.14 6.41
CA LEU A 56 3.36 21.78 7.83
C LEU A 56 1.94 21.46 8.29
N GLU A 57 0.93 22.21 7.82
CA GLU A 57 -0.49 21.95 8.07
C GLU A 57 -0.85 20.52 7.58
N ASN A 58 -0.53 20.17 6.33
CA ASN A 58 -0.79 18.84 5.78
C ASN A 58 -0.11 17.75 6.62
N ILE A 59 1.16 17.90 6.97
CA ILE A 59 1.89 16.95 7.83
C ILE A 59 1.15 16.77 9.18
N THR A 60 0.71 17.85 9.80
CA THR A 60 0.01 17.78 11.10
C THR A 60 -1.38 17.16 10.97
N GLU A 61 -2.03 17.26 9.80
CA GLU A 61 -3.29 16.58 9.50
C GLU A 61 -3.08 15.08 9.30
N ASP A 62 -2.06 14.69 8.53
CA ASP A 62 -1.72 13.28 8.29
C ASP A 62 -1.32 12.54 9.59
N LEU A 63 -0.80 13.26 10.56
CA LEU A 63 -0.48 12.74 11.91
C LEU A 63 -1.69 12.70 12.85
N SER A 64 -2.87 13.12 12.40
CA SER A 64 -4.07 13.23 13.22
C SER A 64 -5.10 12.20 12.79
N ASP A 65 -5.78 11.54 13.75
CA ASP A 65 -6.90 10.68 13.47
C ASP A 65 -8.20 11.35 13.95
N GLY A 66 -9.21 11.31 13.08
CA GLY A 66 -10.57 11.71 13.38
C GLY A 66 -10.79 13.18 13.73
N ALA A 67 -11.98 13.45 14.27
CA ALA A 67 -12.47 14.80 14.57
C ALA A 67 -11.72 15.50 15.71
N ASP A 68 -11.06 14.74 16.59
CA ASP A 68 -10.41 15.27 17.80
C ASP A 68 -8.96 15.70 17.54
N GLY A 69 -8.41 15.42 16.35
CA GLY A 69 -7.05 15.80 15.97
C GLY A 69 -5.96 15.22 16.87
N THR A 70 -6.23 14.09 17.53
CA THR A 70 -5.25 13.39 18.38
C THR A 70 -4.21 12.71 17.51
N MET A 71 -2.93 12.82 17.87
CA MET A 71 -1.88 12.08 17.19
C MET A 71 -2.09 10.58 17.33
N THR A 72 -2.06 9.90 16.19
CA THR A 72 -2.10 8.44 16.13
C THR A 72 -0.84 7.90 15.45
N PHE A 73 -0.53 6.67 15.74
CA PHE A 73 0.60 6.00 15.12
C PHE A 73 0.12 4.78 14.36
N LYS A 74 0.81 4.47 13.28
CA LYS A 74 0.56 3.25 12.52
C LYS A 74 0.92 2.05 13.39
N LYS A 75 0.09 1.02 13.28
CA LYS A 75 0.32 -0.27 13.91
C LYS A 75 0.76 -1.25 12.84
N SER A 76 1.65 -2.16 13.19
CA SER A 76 2.05 -3.28 12.33
C SER A 76 1.74 -4.60 13.01
N ALA A 77 1.39 -5.60 12.20
CA ALA A 77 1.24 -6.96 12.67
C ALA A 77 2.63 -7.60 12.82
N VAL A 78 2.88 -8.22 13.96
CA VAL A 78 4.10 -8.96 14.25
C VAL A 78 3.77 -10.42 14.43
N SER A 79 4.49 -11.29 13.73
CA SER A 79 4.37 -12.73 13.82
C SER A 79 5.49 -13.31 14.66
N SER A 80 5.18 -14.24 15.58
CA SER A 80 6.19 -15.00 16.32
C SER A 80 7.05 -15.91 15.42
N ASN A 81 6.55 -16.23 14.20
CA ASN A 81 7.27 -16.99 13.17
C ASN A 81 6.88 -16.50 11.77
N ALA A 82 7.43 -15.36 11.36
CA ALA A 82 7.14 -14.74 10.07
C ALA A 82 7.55 -15.61 8.85
N SER A 83 8.44 -16.60 9.04
CA SER A 83 8.83 -17.53 7.97
C SER A 83 7.75 -18.56 7.65
N ALA A 84 6.86 -18.84 8.59
CA ALA A 84 5.75 -19.78 8.42
C ALA A 84 4.43 -19.05 8.19
N VAL A 85 4.14 -18.02 8.99
CA VAL A 85 2.94 -17.19 8.89
C VAL A 85 3.37 -15.74 8.95
N ASN A 86 3.20 -15.02 7.85
CA ASN A 86 3.43 -13.58 7.81
C ASN A 86 2.10 -12.85 7.82
N ALA A 87 2.02 -11.75 8.57
CA ALA A 87 0.81 -10.94 8.66
C ALA A 87 1.13 -9.46 8.45
N SER A 88 0.21 -8.75 7.79
CA SER A 88 0.21 -7.30 7.70
C SER A 88 -1.11 -6.75 8.24
N TYR A 89 -1.07 -5.62 8.92
CA TYR A 89 -2.26 -4.96 9.43
C TYR A 89 -2.82 -4.04 8.34
N ILE A 90 -4.12 -4.22 8.05
CA ILE A 90 -4.85 -3.38 7.11
C ILE A 90 -5.60 -2.37 7.97
N THR A 91 -5.18 -1.11 7.91
CA THR A 91 -5.87 -0.03 8.62
C THR A 91 -7.27 0.20 8.06
N ASP A 92 -8.18 0.65 8.89
CA ASP A 92 -9.48 1.31 8.61
C ASP A 92 -10.76 0.48 8.67
N PHE A 93 -10.75 -0.83 8.90
CA PHE A 93 -11.99 -1.57 9.02
C PHE A 93 -12.15 -2.32 10.36
N GLY A 94 -12.60 -1.56 11.35
CA GLY A 94 -12.92 -2.08 12.67
C GLY A 94 -11.78 -1.89 13.66
N ALA A 95 -12.08 -1.24 14.75
CA ALA A 95 -11.13 -1.06 15.85
C ALA A 95 -10.73 -2.43 16.41
N ALA A 96 -9.61 -2.96 15.90
CA ALA A 96 -8.89 -3.95 16.66
C ALA A 96 -8.48 -3.30 17.98
N SER A 97 -8.86 -3.90 19.09
CA SER A 97 -8.44 -3.42 20.41
C SER A 97 -6.91 -3.43 20.44
N ASP A 98 -6.31 -2.52 21.17
CA ASP A 98 -4.84 -2.38 21.22
C ASP A 98 -4.10 -3.64 21.71
N ASP A 99 -4.83 -4.62 22.26
CA ASP A 99 -4.30 -5.86 22.84
C ASP A 99 -4.73 -7.10 22.03
N GLU A 100 -5.24 -6.94 20.81
CA GLU A 100 -5.71 -8.08 20.02
C GLU A 100 -4.54 -8.89 19.47
N SER A 101 -4.37 -10.06 20.03
CA SER A 101 -3.50 -11.11 19.50
C SER A 101 -4.33 -12.36 19.23
N PHE A 102 -3.93 -13.13 18.23
CA PHE A 102 -4.54 -14.41 17.90
C PHE A 102 -3.49 -15.41 17.47
N ASP A 103 -3.81 -16.68 17.63
CA ASP A 103 -2.94 -17.79 17.29
C ASP A 103 -3.38 -18.45 15.98
N ILE A 104 -2.41 -18.73 15.09
CA ILE A 104 -2.62 -19.49 13.86
C ILE A 104 -1.79 -20.78 13.90
N ASN A 105 -2.44 -21.91 13.67
CA ASN A 105 -1.78 -23.19 13.48
C ASN A 105 -2.09 -23.71 12.07
N VAL A 106 -1.06 -23.80 11.20
CA VAL A 106 -1.21 -24.21 9.80
C VAL A 106 -1.03 -25.71 9.70
N LYS A 107 -2.12 -26.45 9.41
CA LYS A 107 -2.13 -27.91 9.23
C LYS A 107 -1.78 -28.31 7.81
N GLN A 108 -2.23 -27.54 6.80
CA GLN A 108 -2.03 -27.81 5.39
C GLN A 108 -2.02 -26.49 4.59
N LEU A 109 -1.17 -26.42 3.60
CA LEU A 109 -1.18 -25.32 2.63
C LEU A 109 -2.11 -25.62 1.46
N ALA A 110 -2.67 -24.57 0.88
CA ALA A 110 -3.35 -24.68 -0.41
C ALA A 110 -2.34 -24.97 -1.50
N CYS A 111 -2.68 -25.90 -2.39
CA CYS A 111 -1.86 -26.27 -3.52
C CYS A 111 -2.59 -26.04 -4.83
N SER A 112 -1.83 -25.72 -5.89
CA SER A 112 -2.27 -25.69 -7.28
C SER A 112 -2.49 -27.10 -7.82
N GLN A 113 -3.25 -27.22 -8.90
CA GLN A 113 -3.26 -28.42 -9.70
C GLN A 113 -2.06 -28.43 -10.64
N LEU A 114 -1.41 -29.61 -10.73
CA LEU A 114 -0.32 -29.85 -11.64
C LEU A 114 -0.61 -31.09 -12.48
N ASN A 115 -0.61 -30.91 -13.80
CA ASN A 115 -0.60 -32.00 -14.76
C ASN A 115 0.81 -32.10 -15.36
N THR A 116 1.49 -33.24 -15.15
CA THR A 116 2.79 -33.51 -15.78
C THR A 116 2.61 -34.60 -16.80
N GLY A 117 2.85 -34.26 -18.05
CA GLY A 117 2.75 -35.15 -19.19
C GLY A 117 3.74 -36.29 -19.16
N ASN A 118 3.66 -37.11 -20.20
CA ASN A 118 4.62 -38.22 -20.38
C ASN A 118 5.97 -37.68 -20.84
N TYR A 119 7.05 -38.18 -20.22
CA TYR A 119 8.41 -37.89 -20.67
C TYR A 119 8.69 -38.66 -21.96
N LEU A 120 8.89 -37.94 -23.04
CA LEU A 120 9.06 -38.47 -24.40
C LEU A 120 10.38 -38.01 -25.01
N GLN A 121 10.93 -38.81 -25.92
CA GLN A 121 12.12 -38.39 -26.64
C GLN A 121 11.88 -37.13 -27.46
N PRO A 122 12.62 -36.04 -27.23
CA PRO A 122 12.31 -34.73 -27.80
C PRO A 122 12.39 -34.65 -29.31
N ARG A 123 13.24 -35.49 -29.93
CA ARG A 123 13.44 -35.55 -31.38
C ARG A 123 12.55 -36.58 -32.09
N SER A 124 11.73 -37.30 -31.34
CA SER A 124 10.79 -38.27 -31.90
C SER A 124 9.74 -37.61 -32.79
N LYS A 125 9.28 -38.37 -33.78
CA LYS A 125 8.20 -38.00 -34.71
C LYS A 125 7.05 -38.99 -34.64
N HIS A 126 6.72 -39.50 -33.46
CA HIS A 126 5.64 -40.48 -33.28
C HIS A 126 4.24 -39.91 -33.45
N ILE A 127 4.12 -38.57 -33.24
CA ILE A 127 2.83 -37.88 -33.46
C ILE A 127 2.68 -37.65 -34.95
N LYS A 128 1.57 -38.12 -35.51
CA LYS A 128 1.27 -38.01 -36.95
C LYS A 128 0.99 -36.55 -37.32
N PRO A 129 1.41 -36.12 -38.52
CA PRO A 129 0.96 -34.82 -39.06
C PRO A 129 -0.55 -34.76 -39.22
N GLY A 130 -1.15 -33.61 -38.93
CA GLY A 130 -2.58 -33.42 -38.99
C GLY A 130 -3.05 -32.18 -38.24
N GLU A 131 -4.34 -31.96 -38.29
CA GLU A 131 -4.99 -30.93 -37.45
C GLU A 131 -5.51 -31.60 -36.19
N TYR A 132 -5.25 -30.96 -35.06
CA TYR A 132 -5.60 -31.44 -33.74
C TYR A 132 -6.32 -30.38 -32.93
N SER A 133 -7.28 -30.83 -32.11
CA SER A 133 -7.95 -29.97 -31.14
C SER A 133 -8.10 -30.69 -29.80
N PHE A 134 -8.23 -29.92 -28.72
CA PHE A 134 -8.60 -30.43 -27.42
C PHE A 134 -9.40 -29.39 -26.64
N ASP A 135 -10.29 -29.88 -25.81
CA ASP A 135 -11.06 -29.06 -24.87
C ASP A 135 -10.36 -28.99 -23.54
N LEU A 136 -10.21 -27.79 -23.04
CA LEU A 136 -9.70 -27.49 -21.71
C LEU A 136 -10.82 -26.82 -20.90
N SER A 137 -11.27 -27.49 -19.86
CA SER A 137 -12.35 -27.01 -19.00
C SER A 137 -11.76 -26.42 -17.71
N ILE A 138 -12.15 -25.18 -17.36
CA ILE A 138 -11.81 -24.51 -16.11
C ILE A 138 -13.08 -23.87 -15.56
N ASN A 139 -13.47 -24.18 -14.32
CA ASN A 139 -14.63 -23.54 -13.66
C ASN A 139 -15.90 -23.56 -14.55
N ASP A 140 -16.21 -24.69 -15.15
CA ASP A 140 -17.37 -24.90 -16.05
C ASP A 140 -17.30 -24.15 -17.38
N VAL A 141 -16.19 -23.45 -17.67
CA VAL A 141 -15.93 -22.83 -18.99
C VAL A 141 -15.04 -23.76 -19.81
N ILE A 142 -15.45 -24.02 -21.05
CA ILE A 142 -14.71 -24.87 -21.99
C ILE A 142 -14.01 -23.98 -23.00
N TYR A 143 -12.71 -24.18 -23.17
CA TYR A 143 -11.85 -23.53 -24.15
C TYR A 143 -11.37 -24.59 -25.14
N GLU A 144 -11.71 -24.44 -26.42
CA GLU A 144 -11.20 -25.30 -27.49
C GLU A 144 -9.86 -24.76 -28.01
N PHE A 145 -8.83 -25.60 -28.00
CA PHE A 145 -7.52 -25.30 -28.57
C PHE A 145 -7.32 -26.08 -29.84
N GLN A 146 -6.99 -25.38 -30.92
CA GLN A 146 -6.75 -25.98 -32.23
C GLN A 146 -5.31 -25.69 -32.68
N PHE A 147 -4.64 -26.67 -33.24
CA PHE A 147 -3.32 -26.51 -33.82
C PHE A 147 -3.02 -27.58 -34.90
N LYS A 148 -2.06 -27.24 -35.74
CA LYS A 148 -1.58 -28.14 -36.77
C LYS A 148 -0.23 -28.70 -36.44
N VAL A 149 0.00 -29.97 -36.72
CA VAL A 149 1.28 -30.67 -36.68
C VAL A 149 1.76 -30.94 -38.11
N ASP A 150 2.96 -30.47 -38.45
CA ASP A 150 3.59 -30.67 -39.75
C ASP A 150 4.56 -31.86 -39.75
N ASN A 151 4.86 -32.40 -40.92
CA ASN A 151 5.77 -33.58 -41.11
C ASN A 151 7.19 -33.40 -40.50
N SER A 152 7.63 -32.18 -40.38
CA SER A 152 8.96 -31.85 -39.87
C SER A 152 9.02 -31.72 -38.32
N GLU A 153 7.87 -31.63 -37.67
CA GLU A 153 7.80 -31.33 -36.22
C GLU A 153 8.14 -32.57 -35.40
N THR A 154 8.90 -32.29 -34.34
CA THR A 154 9.28 -33.28 -33.34
C THR A 154 8.37 -33.17 -32.12
N THR A 155 8.40 -34.17 -31.24
CA THR A 155 7.67 -34.17 -29.97
C THR A 155 7.88 -32.87 -29.20
N ASN A 156 9.13 -32.42 -29.07
CA ASN A 156 9.45 -31.18 -28.35
C ASN A 156 8.86 -29.94 -29.04
N ASN A 157 8.82 -29.92 -30.39
CA ASN A 157 8.15 -28.81 -31.11
C ASN A 157 6.67 -28.74 -30.77
N ILE A 158 5.99 -29.89 -30.74
CA ILE A 158 4.56 -30.00 -30.46
C ILE A 158 4.27 -29.63 -29.00
N GLN A 159 5.05 -30.15 -28.04
CA GLN A 159 4.94 -29.77 -26.62
C GLN A 159 5.10 -28.27 -26.43
N ASN A 160 6.12 -27.64 -27.04
CA ASN A 160 6.31 -26.19 -26.99
C ASN A 160 5.19 -25.40 -27.68
N LYS A 161 4.59 -25.94 -28.74
CA LYS A 161 3.44 -25.31 -29.41
C LYS A 161 2.24 -25.28 -28.49
N ILE A 162 1.91 -26.42 -27.85
CA ILE A 162 0.80 -26.51 -26.90
C ILE A 162 1.05 -25.60 -25.68
N ALA A 163 2.25 -25.63 -25.10
CA ALA A 163 2.59 -24.75 -23.98
C ALA A 163 2.39 -23.26 -24.33
N ARG A 164 2.84 -22.84 -25.52
CA ARG A 164 2.63 -21.46 -25.97
C ARG A 164 1.16 -21.12 -26.20
N LEU A 165 0.35 -22.05 -26.71
CA LEU A 165 -1.09 -21.82 -26.87
C LEU A 165 -1.76 -21.59 -25.52
N ILE A 166 -1.49 -22.46 -24.54
CA ILE A 166 -2.03 -22.32 -23.17
C ILE A 166 -1.60 -20.99 -22.54
N ASN A 167 -0.30 -20.67 -22.56
CA ASN A 167 0.22 -19.45 -21.97
C ASN A 167 -0.34 -18.16 -22.62
N ARG A 168 -0.57 -18.18 -23.93
CA ARG A 168 -1.13 -17.03 -24.66
C ARG A 168 -2.62 -16.83 -24.42
N SER A 169 -3.33 -17.87 -24.02
CA SER A 169 -4.78 -17.79 -23.76
C SER A 169 -5.11 -17.01 -22.48
N ASN A 170 -4.14 -16.90 -21.56
CA ASN A 170 -4.27 -16.17 -20.29
C ASN A 170 -5.53 -16.57 -19.49
N ILE A 171 -5.77 -17.87 -19.39
CA ILE A 171 -6.95 -18.47 -18.73
C ILE A 171 -6.67 -18.96 -17.30
N GLY A 172 -5.61 -18.47 -16.67
CA GLY A 172 -5.21 -18.88 -15.32
C GLY A 172 -4.42 -20.20 -15.26
N LEU A 173 -3.77 -20.55 -16.37
CA LEU A 173 -2.85 -21.70 -16.45
C LEU A 173 -1.50 -21.26 -16.97
N THR A 174 -0.45 -21.91 -16.44
CA THR A 174 0.92 -21.78 -16.93
C THR A 174 1.41 -23.14 -17.43
N ALA A 175 1.97 -23.17 -18.63
CA ALA A 175 2.54 -24.38 -19.21
C ALA A 175 4.03 -24.21 -19.53
N ASN A 176 4.84 -25.18 -19.15
CA ASN A 176 6.26 -25.20 -19.44
C ASN A 176 6.73 -26.62 -19.81
N ILE A 177 7.94 -26.72 -20.35
CA ILE A 177 8.56 -28.02 -20.69
C ILE A 177 9.55 -28.36 -19.61
N LYS A 178 9.42 -29.56 -19.04
CA LYS A 178 10.40 -30.17 -18.13
C LYS A 178 11.20 -31.23 -18.83
N GLU A 179 12.45 -31.38 -18.46
CA GLU A 179 13.36 -32.38 -18.95
C GLU A 179 13.75 -33.33 -17.81
N ASP A 180 13.77 -34.62 -18.05
CA ASP A 180 14.26 -35.64 -17.11
C ASP A 180 15.77 -35.82 -17.23
N SER A 181 16.35 -36.65 -16.34
CA SER A 181 17.78 -36.95 -16.32
C SER A 181 18.29 -37.70 -17.57
N LEU A 182 17.39 -38.22 -18.41
CA LEU A 182 17.69 -38.93 -19.65
C LEU A 182 17.53 -38.05 -20.89
N GLY A 183 17.16 -36.76 -20.69
CA GLY A 183 16.93 -35.82 -21.77
C GLY A 183 15.57 -35.96 -22.44
N ASN A 184 14.61 -36.69 -21.87
CA ASN A 184 13.25 -36.74 -22.36
C ASN A 184 12.47 -35.48 -21.89
N THR A 185 11.51 -35.02 -22.69
CA THR A 185 10.74 -33.83 -22.39
C THR A 185 9.29 -34.17 -22.10
N ALA A 186 8.70 -33.44 -21.13
CA ALA A 186 7.30 -33.50 -20.78
C ALA A 186 6.70 -32.08 -20.69
N ILE A 187 5.47 -31.94 -21.10
CA ILE A 187 4.72 -30.69 -20.84
C ILE A 187 4.20 -30.73 -19.42
N ASN A 188 4.37 -29.62 -18.71
CA ASN A 188 3.90 -29.40 -17.35
C ASN A 188 2.91 -28.26 -17.37
N ILE A 189 1.67 -28.50 -16.95
CA ILE A 189 0.59 -27.53 -16.91
C ILE A 189 0.17 -27.35 -15.47
N GLU A 190 0.22 -26.11 -14.99
CA GLU A 190 -0.06 -25.75 -13.61
C GLU A 190 -1.16 -24.68 -13.55
N SER A 191 -2.09 -24.82 -12.61
CA SER A 191 -3.07 -23.76 -12.34
C SER A 191 -2.43 -22.63 -11.55
N GLU A 192 -2.74 -21.38 -11.91
CA GLU A 192 -2.34 -20.20 -11.13
C GLU A 192 -3.12 -20.10 -9.82
N SER A 193 -4.36 -20.57 -9.81
CA SER A 193 -5.17 -20.69 -8.60
C SER A 193 -4.82 -21.97 -7.83
N THR A 194 -5.03 -21.89 -6.51
CA THR A 194 -4.92 -23.01 -5.58
C THR A 194 -6.30 -23.40 -5.04
N GLY A 195 -6.38 -24.53 -4.37
CA GLY A 195 -7.59 -24.98 -3.71
C GLY A 195 -8.70 -25.42 -4.66
N ILE A 196 -9.78 -25.90 -4.07
CA ILE A 196 -10.97 -26.36 -4.80
C ILE A 196 -12.22 -25.75 -4.18
N ASN A 197 -13.16 -25.38 -5.05
CA ASN A 197 -14.48 -24.94 -4.64
C ASN A 197 -15.53 -25.96 -5.14
N GLY A 198 -16.21 -26.60 -4.22
CA GLY A 198 -17.27 -27.56 -4.54
C GLY A 198 -16.82 -29.01 -4.60
N THR A 199 -17.49 -29.82 -5.42
CA THR A 199 -17.38 -31.28 -5.46
C THR A 199 -16.39 -31.81 -6.50
N THR A 200 -15.92 -30.99 -7.41
CA THR A 200 -14.94 -31.39 -8.43
C THR A 200 -13.53 -31.43 -7.83
N PRO A 201 -12.81 -32.57 -7.96
CA PRO A 201 -11.50 -32.69 -7.34
C PRO A 201 -10.38 -31.99 -8.13
N VAL A 202 -10.70 -31.30 -9.21
CA VAL A 202 -9.74 -30.69 -10.16
C VAL A 202 -10.15 -29.26 -10.49
N ILE A 203 -9.16 -28.40 -10.72
CA ILE A 203 -9.34 -27.02 -11.18
C ILE A 203 -9.58 -26.99 -12.69
N PHE A 204 -8.82 -27.82 -13.42
CA PHE A 204 -8.95 -27.92 -14.87
C PHE A 204 -8.89 -29.37 -15.33
N SER A 205 -9.49 -29.67 -16.48
CA SER A 205 -9.38 -30.95 -17.15
C SER A 205 -9.18 -30.76 -18.66
N ILE A 206 -8.49 -31.70 -19.26
CA ILE A 206 -8.20 -31.71 -20.72
C ILE A 206 -8.77 -32.98 -21.31
N LYS A 207 -9.57 -32.88 -22.37
CA LYS A 207 -10.16 -34.02 -23.05
C LYS A 207 -10.47 -33.69 -24.50
N SER A 208 -10.78 -34.73 -25.30
CA SER A 208 -11.39 -34.55 -26.60
C SER A 208 -12.40 -35.66 -26.86
N ASP A 209 -13.47 -35.35 -27.56
CA ASP A 209 -14.47 -36.34 -28.02
C ASP A 209 -14.03 -37.04 -29.31
N ASP A 210 -13.04 -36.47 -30.05
CA ASP A 210 -12.45 -37.13 -31.23
C ASP A 210 -11.38 -38.14 -30.79
N PRO A 211 -11.45 -39.41 -31.20
CA PRO A 211 -10.51 -40.45 -30.80
C PRO A 211 -9.04 -40.18 -31.19
N ASN A 212 -8.78 -39.48 -32.31
CA ASN A 212 -7.41 -39.18 -32.74
C ASN A 212 -6.81 -38.07 -31.85
N ASN A 213 -7.62 -37.08 -31.51
CA ASN A 213 -7.23 -36.02 -30.61
C ASN A 213 -7.04 -36.55 -29.19
N GLN A 214 -7.92 -37.45 -28.70
CA GLN A 214 -7.76 -38.08 -27.41
C GLN A 214 -6.48 -38.95 -27.36
N LEU A 215 -6.16 -39.67 -28.44
CA LEU A 215 -4.88 -40.40 -28.53
C LEU A 215 -3.65 -39.47 -28.41
N LEU A 216 -3.72 -38.26 -28.93
CA LEU A 216 -2.69 -37.26 -28.77
C LEU A 216 -2.57 -36.84 -27.31
N ILE A 217 -3.71 -36.54 -26.64
CA ILE A 217 -3.78 -36.18 -25.23
C ILE A 217 -3.14 -37.29 -24.38
N ASP A 218 -3.54 -38.55 -24.61
CA ASP A 218 -3.03 -39.71 -23.89
C ASP A 218 -1.52 -39.93 -24.14
N THR A 219 -1.07 -39.76 -25.38
CA THR A 219 0.35 -39.91 -25.77
C THR A 219 1.20 -38.86 -25.06
N LEU A 220 0.76 -37.59 -25.01
CA LEU A 220 1.44 -36.52 -24.33
C LEU A 220 1.19 -36.53 -22.82
N GLY A 221 0.15 -37.21 -22.32
CA GLY A 221 -0.28 -37.26 -20.93
C GLY A 221 -0.80 -35.91 -20.41
N LEU A 222 -1.49 -35.14 -21.25
CA LEU A 222 -1.96 -33.78 -20.90
C LEU A 222 -3.02 -33.78 -19.78
N ASP A 223 -3.81 -34.83 -19.70
CA ASP A 223 -4.88 -35.03 -18.72
C ASP A 223 -4.40 -35.63 -17.40
N ARG A 224 -3.12 -36.03 -17.31
CA ARG A 224 -2.58 -36.73 -16.15
C ARG A 224 -2.30 -35.79 -15.00
N VAL A 225 -3.18 -35.78 -14.00
CA VAL A 225 -3.00 -35.03 -12.76
C VAL A 225 -1.91 -35.70 -11.92
N THR A 226 -0.82 -34.99 -11.65
CA THR A 226 0.31 -35.43 -10.81
C THR A 226 0.29 -34.79 -9.44
N GLN A 227 -0.39 -33.65 -9.29
CA GLN A 227 -0.69 -33.01 -8.03
C GLN A 227 -2.14 -32.51 -8.07
N TYR A 228 -2.95 -33.01 -7.17
CA TYR A 228 -4.32 -32.50 -7.00
C TYR A 228 -4.30 -31.19 -6.24
N PRO A 229 -5.19 -30.26 -6.57
CA PRO A 229 -5.35 -29.04 -5.80
C PRO A 229 -5.92 -29.36 -4.41
N SER A 230 -5.53 -28.59 -3.43
CA SER A 230 -6.02 -28.72 -2.06
C SER A 230 -6.18 -27.37 -1.40
N ASN A 231 -7.13 -27.24 -0.49
CA ASN A 231 -7.33 -26.06 0.31
C ASN A 231 -6.30 -25.98 1.44
N ALA A 232 -5.97 -24.77 1.86
CA ALA A 232 -5.31 -24.56 3.13
C ALA A 232 -6.25 -24.96 4.27
N ILE A 233 -5.72 -25.63 5.29
CA ILE A 233 -6.39 -25.98 6.53
C ILE A 233 -5.58 -25.41 7.68
N PHE A 234 -6.19 -24.60 8.50
CA PHE A 234 -5.54 -23.94 9.62
C PHE A 234 -6.52 -23.64 10.74
N ASP A 235 -6.04 -23.53 11.96
CA ASP A 235 -6.82 -23.07 13.09
C ASP A 235 -6.54 -21.60 13.37
N VAL A 236 -7.56 -20.87 13.81
CA VAL A 236 -7.43 -19.52 14.38
C VAL A 236 -8.04 -19.58 15.78
N ASP A 237 -7.23 -19.38 16.81
CA ASP A 237 -7.60 -19.52 18.23
C ASP A 237 -8.26 -20.86 18.55
N GLY A 238 -7.83 -21.92 17.84
CA GLY A 238 -8.35 -23.29 17.98
C GLY A 238 -9.57 -23.59 17.10
N ASP A 239 -10.13 -22.60 16.40
CA ASP A 239 -11.23 -22.81 15.46
C ASP A 239 -10.67 -23.19 14.08
N GLU A 240 -10.99 -24.39 13.58
CA GLU A 240 -10.54 -24.86 12.28
C GLU A 240 -11.23 -24.11 11.15
N ARG A 241 -10.41 -23.63 10.21
CA ARG A 241 -10.84 -22.90 9.01
C ARG A 241 -10.20 -23.50 7.76
N SER A 242 -10.84 -23.28 6.63
CA SER A 242 -10.32 -23.69 5.32
C SER A 242 -10.38 -22.51 4.34
N SER A 243 -9.38 -22.44 3.48
CA SER A 243 -9.30 -21.41 2.42
C SER A 243 -8.74 -22.02 1.14
N MET A 244 -9.23 -21.57 -0.01
CA MET A 244 -8.66 -21.95 -1.30
C MET A 244 -7.31 -21.29 -1.57
N SER A 245 -6.90 -20.31 -0.77
CA SER A 245 -5.66 -19.55 -0.94
C SER A 245 -4.82 -19.62 0.33
N ASN A 246 -3.50 -19.51 0.16
CA ASN A 246 -2.56 -19.32 1.25
C ASN A 246 -2.45 -17.84 1.70
N SER A 247 -3.16 -16.92 1.01
CA SER A 247 -3.34 -15.54 1.44
C SER A 247 -4.78 -15.35 1.87
N ILE A 248 -4.98 -14.98 3.13
CA ILE A 248 -6.29 -14.91 3.78
C ILE A 248 -6.41 -13.61 4.57
N THR A 249 -7.64 -13.14 4.72
CA THR A 249 -7.92 -11.97 5.58
C THR A 249 -8.59 -12.45 6.86
N ILE A 250 -8.02 -12.10 8.01
CA ILE A 250 -8.55 -12.44 9.34
C ILE A 250 -9.09 -11.19 10.02
N ASN A 251 -10.27 -11.31 10.63
CA ASN A 251 -10.95 -10.25 11.37
C ASN A 251 -11.15 -8.94 10.57
N LYS A 252 -11.08 -9.02 9.23
CA LYS A 252 -11.11 -7.87 8.31
C LYS A 252 -10.00 -6.82 8.56
N ALA A 253 -9.02 -7.15 9.35
CA ALA A 253 -7.96 -6.25 9.79
C ALA A 253 -6.55 -6.77 9.50
N TYR A 254 -6.40 -8.05 9.19
CA TYR A 254 -5.10 -8.67 8.96
C TYR A 254 -5.09 -9.42 7.63
N ASP A 255 -4.17 -9.06 6.75
CA ASP A 255 -3.79 -9.91 5.62
C ASP A 255 -2.70 -10.87 6.07
N VAL A 256 -3.00 -12.15 6.02
CA VAL A 256 -2.13 -13.22 6.51
C VAL A 256 -1.72 -14.11 5.35
N LYS A 257 -0.41 -14.36 5.22
CA LYS A 257 0.17 -15.26 4.25
C LYS A 257 0.70 -16.50 4.96
N LEU A 258 0.15 -17.65 4.62
CA LEU A 258 0.59 -18.97 5.07
C LEU A 258 1.69 -19.47 4.13
N SER A 259 2.88 -19.76 4.67
CA SER A 259 4.04 -20.16 3.86
C SER A 259 4.55 -21.55 4.21
N LYS A 260 4.29 -22.04 5.43
CA LYS A 260 4.70 -23.39 5.88
C LYS A 260 3.67 -23.95 6.86
N VAL A 261 3.60 -25.27 6.93
CA VAL A 261 2.91 -25.98 8.01
C VAL A 261 3.65 -25.73 9.32
N THR A 262 2.91 -25.58 10.41
CA THR A 262 3.46 -25.27 11.74
C THR A 262 3.24 -26.45 12.69
N GLU A 263 4.21 -26.71 13.55
CA GLU A 263 4.10 -27.73 14.60
C GLU A 263 3.43 -27.15 15.86
N GLU A 264 3.68 -25.85 16.10
CA GLU A 264 3.10 -25.10 17.21
C GLU A 264 2.36 -23.86 16.66
N PRO A 265 1.37 -23.33 17.39
CA PRO A 265 0.68 -22.12 16.98
C PRO A 265 1.63 -20.94 16.84
N VAL A 266 1.41 -20.12 15.82
CA VAL A 266 2.12 -18.86 15.57
C VAL A 266 1.24 -17.72 16.05
N THR A 267 1.72 -16.96 17.02
CA THR A 267 1.01 -15.80 17.54
C THR A 267 1.22 -14.59 16.63
N ILE A 268 0.12 -14.00 16.21
CA ILE A 268 0.07 -12.70 15.53
C ILE A 268 -0.40 -11.66 16.55
N SER A 269 0.37 -10.59 16.70
CA SER A 269 0.05 -9.49 17.62
C SER A 269 0.21 -8.14 16.94
N LEU A 270 -0.53 -7.14 17.40
CA LEU A 270 -0.36 -5.76 17.00
C LEU A 270 0.72 -5.09 17.84
N LYS A 271 1.64 -4.41 17.17
CA LYS A 271 2.61 -3.51 17.80
C LYS A 271 2.60 -2.16 17.09
N ALA A 272 2.99 -1.14 17.84
CA ALA A 272 3.31 0.15 17.24
C ALA A 272 4.46 -0.04 16.23
N ASP A 273 4.30 0.53 15.03
CA ASP A 273 5.32 0.50 13.99
C ASP A 273 6.37 1.57 14.29
N ALA A 274 7.47 1.15 14.90
CA ALA A 274 8.55 2.06 15.31
C ALA A 274 9.16 2.81 14.11
N ASP A 275 9.30 2.18 12.96
CA ASP A 275 9.84 2.82 11.76
C ASP A 275 8.90 3.91 11.25
N SER A 276 7.60 3.63 11.17
CA SER A 276 6.57 4.62 10.82
C SER A 276 6.52 5.78 11.81
N ILE A 277 6.71 5.51 13.10
CA ILE A 277 6.75 6.54 14.14
C ILE A 277 7.94 7.47 13.92
N VAL A 278 9.13 6.90 13.71
CA VAL A 278 10.35 7.68 13.42
C VAL A 278 10.19 8.51 12.16
N GLU A 279 9.60 7.94 11.11
CA GLU A 279 9.32 8.64 9.85
C GLU A 279 8.37 9.83 10.09
N SER A 280 7.25 9.61 10.76
CA SER A 280 6.26 10.64 11.08
C SER A 280 6.84 11.79 11.93
N LEU A 281 7.68 11.44 12.93
CA LEU A 281 8.36 12.46 13.73
C LEU A 281 9.40 13.24 12.93
N ASN A 282 10.13 12.59 12.02
CA ASN A 282 11.07 13.27 11.12
C ASN A 282 10.34 14.21 10.16
N GLU A 283 9.17 13.83 9.65
CA GLU A 283 8.35 14.69 8.80
C GLU A 283 7.84 15.93 9.55
N LEU A 284 7.34 15.75 10.79
CA LEU A 284 6.94 16.86 11.64
C LEU A 284 8.09 17.83 11.92
N VAL A 285 9.26 17.28 12.29
CA VAL A 285 10.48 18.06 12.53
C VAL A 285 10.95 18.80 11.27
N ALA A 286 10.94 18.12 10.13
CA ALA A 286 11.31 18.73 8.83
C ALA A 286 10.34 19.85 8.44
N GLY A 287 9.03 19.63 8.57
CA GLY A 287 8.01 20.65 8.29
C GLY A 287 8.16 21.89 9.18
N TYR A 288 8.36 21.69 10.47
CA TYR A 288 8.65 22.77 11.42
C TYR A 288 9.96 23.52 11.07
N ASN A 289 11.04 22.79 10.82
CA ASN A 289 12.35 23.38 10.49
C ASN A 289 12.31 24.15 9.17
N ASN A 290 11.59 23.66 8.17
CA ASN A 290 11.40 24.34 6.90
C ASN A 290 10.67 25.68 7.10
N LEU A 291 9.61 25.70 7.91
CA LEU A 291 8.86 26.92 8.18
C LEU A 291 9.73 27.95 8.95
N ILE A 292 10.48 27.54 9.98
CA ILE A 292 11.31 28.46 10.73
C ILE A 292 12.51 28.94 9.93
N SER A 293 13.07 28.10 9.05
CA SER A 293 14.22 28.48 8.22
C SER A 293 13.91 29.63 7.25
N VAL A 294 12.69 29.69 6.72
CA VAL A 294 12.24 30.82 5.88
C VAL A 294 12.29 32.14 6.66
N THR A 295 11.96 32.11 7.95
CA THR A 295 12.01 33.30 8.81
C THR A 295 13.41 33.60 9.33
N ASN A 296 14.32 32.61 9.38
CA ASN A 296 15.70 32.74 9.78
C ASN A 296 16.64 33.20 8.65
N ASP A 297 16.18 33.17 7.40
CA ASP A 297 17.00 33.60 6.24
C ASP A 297 17.28 35.11 6.35
N GLU A 298 18.57 35.45 6.40
CA GLU A 298 19.04 36.85 6.47
C GLU A 298 18.48 37.72 5.35
N ASN A 299 18.23 37.14 4.17
CA ASN A 299 17.64 37.85 3.04
C ASN A 299 16.17 38.25 3.30
N ASN A 300 15.50 37.63 4.27
CA ASN A 300 14.11 37.89 4.60
C ASN A 300 13.95 38.81 5.84
N ASN A 301 15.01 39.07 6.58
CA ASN A 301 14.96 39.85 7.83
C ASN A 301 14.51 41.30 7.65
N HIS A 302 14.61 41.84 6.43
CA HIS A 302 14.19 43.22 6.15
C HIS A 302 12.68 43.37 5.90
N PHE A 303 11.95 42.26 5.71
CA PHE A 303 10.49 42.34 5.56
C PHE A 303 9.81 42.56 6.90
N GLN A 304 8.84 43.46 6.88
CA GLN A 304 8.11 43.84 8.10
C GLN A 304 7.33 42.64 8.66
N GLY A 305 7.55 42.31 9.91
CA GLY A 305 6.87 41.25 10.63
C GLY A 305 7.62 39.90 10.65
N THR A 306 8.69 39.72 9.88
CA THR A 306 9.50 38.46 9.87
C THR A 306 10.05 38.12 11.24
N GLU A 307 10.71 39.09 11.92
CA GLU A 307 11.25 38.86 13.27
C GLU A 307 10.16 38.51 14.29
N LYS A 308 9.01 39.17 14.21
CA LYS A 308 7.87 38.83 15.07
C LYS A 308 7.39 37.42 14.84
N LEU A 309 7.20 37.02 13.58
CA LEU A 309 6.76 35.69 13.22
C LEU A 309 7.76 34.61 13.66
N GLN A 310 9.06 34.83 13.41
CA GLN A 310 10.16 33.98 13.88
C GLN A 310 10.08 33.77 15.39
N ASN A 311 9.94 34.86 16.14
CA ASN A 311 9.83 34.80 17.60
C ASN A 311 8.58 34.06 18.09
N GLU A 312 7.45 34.19 17.39
CA GLU A 312 6.22 33.49 17.70
C GLU A 312 6.37 31.98 17.47
N ILE A 313 6.90 31.55 16.31
CA ILE A 313 7.16 30.14 15.99
C ILE A 313 8.16 29.53 17.00
N ALA A 314 9.28 30.19 17.22
CA ALA A 314 10.29 29.73 18.17
C ALA A 314 9.78 29.70 19.62
N SER A 315 8.85 30.59 20.00
CA SER A 315 8.22 30.60 21.31
C SER A 315 7.34 29.37 21.54
N ILE A 316 6.63 28.89 20.50
CA ILE A 316 5.86 27.65 20.58
C ILE A 316 6.82 26.50 20.94
N ALA A 317 7.89 26.29 20.16
CA ALA A 317 8.83 25.20 20.43
C ALA A 317 9.49 25.33 21.83
N ARG A 318 9.81 26.53 22.27
CA ARG A 318 10.34 26.79 23.62
C ARG A 318 9.35 26.41 24.73
N SER A 319 8.04 26.65 24.51
CA SER A 319 7.01 26.31 25.50
C SER A 319 6.88 24.77 25.68
N TYR A 320 7.18 24.01 24.65
CA TYR A 320 7.16 22.55 24.67
C TYR A 320 8.54 21.89 24.79
N LYS A 321 9.58 22.65 25.18
CA LYS A 321 10.96 22.14 25.22
C LYS A 321 11.14 20.87 26.04
N LYS A 322 10.40 20.74 27.16
CA LYS A 322 10.48 19.54 28.01
C LYS A 322 9.84 18.33 27.29
N GLN A 323 8.63 18.53 26.77
CA GLN A 323 7.90 17.48 26.06
C GLN A 323 8.65 16.99 24.81
N LEU A 324 9.27 17.93 24.06
CA LEU A 324 10.14 17.61 22.95
C LEU A 324 11.33 16.74 23.41
N ALA A 325 11.99 17.12 24.49
CA ALA A 325 13.13 16.39 25.03
C ALA A 325 12.73 14.98 25.53
N ASP A 326 11.60 14.86 26.21
CA ASP A 326 11.03 13.58 26.64
C ASP A 326 10.68 12.65 25.47
N SER A 327 10.49 13.22 24.27
CA SER A 327 10.18 12.52 23.02
C SER A 327 11.43 12.30 22.13
N GLY A 328 12.63 12.54 22.62
CA GLY A 328 13.86 12.42 21.84
C GLY A 328 14.11 13.56 20.85
N LEU A 329 13.41 14.69 21.01
CA LEU A 329 13.56 15.87 20.18
C LEU A 329 14.27 16.99 20.93
N SER A 330 15.29 17.58 20.34
CA SER A 330 16.10 18.64 20.95
C SER A 330 15.89 19.97 20.23
N LEU A 331 15.58 21.03 21.00
CA LEU A 331 15.47 22.38 20.48
C LEU A 331 16.85 23.05 20.40
N ASN A 332 17.27 23.45 19.23
CA ASN A 332 18.53 24.11 18.94
C ASN A 332 18.47 25.63 19.26
N LYS A 333 19.64 26.26 19.29
CA LYS A 333 19.76 27.70 19.60
C LYS A 333 19.13 28.61 18.55
N ASP A 334 19.13 28.15 17.29
CA ASP A 334 18.53 28.85 16.14
C ASP A 334 17.01 28.63 16.02
N GLY A 335 16.43 27.91 16.98
CA GLY A 335 15.00 27.61 17.01
C GLY A 335 14.59 26.38 16.21
N THR A 336 15.52 25.71 15.52
CA THR A 336 15.24 24.43 14.85
C THR A 336 15.16 23.27 15.84
N ILE A 337 14.57 22.15 15.40
CA ILE A 337 14.45 20.92 16.19
C ILE A 337 15.31 19.83 15.55
N SER A 338 16.04 19.07 16.37
CA SER A 338 16.77 17.86 15.96
C SER A 338 16.13 16.63 16.58
N ALA A 339 16.04 15.53 15.83
CA ALA A 339 15.56 14.25 16.32
C ALA A 339 16.73 13.33 16.67
N ASP A 340 16.68 12.72 17.86
CA ASP A 340 17.58 11.64 18.26
C ASP A 340 16.90 10.31 17.96
N LYS A 341 17.31 9.68 16.85
CA LYS A 341 16.73 8.42 16.37
C LYS A 341 16.90 7.27 17.36
N GLU A 342 17.99 7.25 18.12
CA GLU A 342 18.26 6.16 19.07
C GLU A 342 17.30 6.22 20.26
N VAL A 343 16.90 7.40 20.70
CA VAL A 343 15.93 7.55 21.80
C VAL A 343 14.54 7.09 21.35
N ILE A 344 14.15 7.40 20.11
CA ILE A 344 12.83 7.06 19.56
C ILE A 344 12.75 5.54 19.30
N ILE A 345 13.79 4.93 18.73
CA ILE A 345 13.82 3.50 18.40
C ILE A 345 13.89 2.63 19.68
N ASN A 346 14.57 3.09 20.71
CA ASN A 346 14.68 2.36 21.98
C ASN A 346 13.43 2.47 22.87
N ALA A 347 12.41 3.19 22.47
CA ALA A 347 11.09 3.20 23.11
C ALA A 347 10.32 1.89 22.80
N ASP A 348 10.91 0.75 23.18
CA ASP A 348 10.38 -0.61 22.96
C ASP A 348 9.06 -0.91 23.70
N ASN A 349 8.59 0.04 24.51
CA ASN A 349 7.44 -0.13 25.39
C ASN A 349 6.27 0.71 24.85
N LYS A 350 5.10 0.07 24.70
CA LYS A 350 3.82 0.68 24.30
C LYS A 350 3.50 1.94 25.12
N ASP A 351 3.76 1.87 26.44
CA ASP A 351 3.52 3.00 27.34
C ASP A 351 4.45 4.18 27.04
N ALA A 352 5.72 3.92 26.69
CA ALA A 352 6.66 4.96 26.33
C ALA A 352 6.29 5.65 25.01
N LEU A 353 5.85 4.90 24.01
CA LEU A 353 5.40 5.43 22.72
C LEU A 353 4.10 6.23 22.88
N SER A 354 3.11 5.73 23.62
CA SER A 354 1.89 6.47 23.91
C SER A 354 2.20 7.79 24.62
N HIS A 355 3.12 7.78 25.56
CA HIS A 355 3.54 8.99 26.29
C HIS A 355 4.24 10.00 25.36
N ILE A 356 5.06 9.52 24.42
CA ILE A 356 5.69 10.36 23.39
C ILE A 356 4.61 11.08 22.57
N TYR A 357 3.60 10.34 22.08
CA TYR A 357 2.54 10.91 21.26
C TYR A 357 1.66 11.89 22.02
N GLU A 358 1.25 11.55 23.24
CA GLU A 358 0.50 12.47 24.11
C GLU A 358 1.27 13.75 24.36
N SER A 359 2.57 13.64 24.64
CA SER A 359 3.45 14.78 24.89
C SER A 359 3.58 15.69 23.66
N LEU A 360 3.65 15.11 22.47
CA LEU A 360 3.81 15.85 21.21
C LEU A 360 2.50 16.37 20.64
N ASN A 361 1.35 15.78 21.01
CA ASN A 361 0.07 16.20 20.46
C ASN A 361 -0.23 17.68 20.69
N SER A 362 0.07 18.17 21.88
CA SER A 362 -0.11 19.60 22.22
C SER A 362 0.82 20.51 21.41
N PHE A 363 2.08 20.10 21.19
CA PHE A 363 3.02 20.81 20.31
C PHE A 363 2.51 20.82 18.88
N LYS A 364 2.13 19.65 18.34
CA LYS A 364 1.59 19.51 16.98
C LYS A 364 0.37 20.43 16.75
N ASN A 365 -0.58 20.44 17.68
CA ASN A 365 -1.77 21.27 17.57
C ASN A 365 -1.44 22.76 17.62
N SER A 366 -0.51 23.17 18.50
CA SER A 366 -0.10 24.57 18.59
C SER A 366 0.63 25.06 17.34
N ILE A 367 1.45 24.18 16.72
CA ILE A 367 2.17 24.56 15.49
C ILE A 367 1.25 24.52 14.27
N LYS A 368 0.25 23.61 14.24
CA LYS A 368 -0.83 23.59 13.23
C LYS A 368 -1.61 24.89 13.24
N GLU A 369 -2.14 25.29 14.41
CA GLU A 369 -2.86 26.55 14.57
C GLU A 369 -2.03 27.76 14.11
N LYS A 370 -0.72 27.72 14.37
CA LYS A 370 0.17 28.79 13.92
C LYS A 370 0.34 28.79 12.40
N ALA A 371 0.46 27.62 11.77
CA ALA A 371 0.59 27.48 10.32
C ALA A 371 -0.68 27.93 9.59
N GLU A 372 -1.85 27.58 10.08
CA GLU A 372 -3.16 28.01 9.53
C GLU A 372 -3.34 29.54 9.56
N ASN A 373 -2.68 30.25 10.49
CA ASN A 373 -2.77 31.69 10.66
C ASN A 373 -1.68 32.48 9.90
N ILE A 374 -0.87 31.82 9.06
CA ILE A 374 0.12 32.41 8.17
C ILE A 374 -0.46 32.55 6.75
#